data_c30ae620f592b7ce3941ead31cdac57e
#
_entry.id   c30ae620f592b7ce3941ead31cdac57e
#
_cell.length_a   1.000
_cell.length_b   1.000
_cell.length_c   1.000
_cell.angle_alpha   90.00
_cell.angle_beta   90.00
_cell.angle_gamma   90.00
#
_symmetry.space_group_name_H-M   'P 1'
#
loop_
_entity.id
_entity.type
_entity.pdbx_description
1 polymer ?
#
loop_
_entity_poly.entity_id
_entity_poly.type
_entity_poly.pdbx_seq_one_letter_code
_entity_poly.pdbx_strand_id
1 'polypeptide(L)'
;MRLDKFLKVSRIIKRRTIAKKIADQGRILVNGKPAKSSSSVKAGDELTIQFGNKTEIVRIDQIIETTKKSETDQMYTIIDEKFAEDFSNPFDD
;
A
#
# COMPACT_ATOMS: atom_id res chain seq x y z
N MET A 1 -5.19 -9.56 -9.61
CA MET A 1 -4.74 -8.21 -10.00
C MET A 1 -3.30 -8.02 -9.55
N ARG A 2 -2.50 -7.34 -10.35
CA ARG A 2 -1.12 -7.04 -9.99
C ARG A 2 -1.09 -6.02 -8.85
N LEU A 3 -0.07 -6.14 -8.01
CA LEU A 3 0.10 -5.26 -6.86
C LEU A 3 0.19 -3.78 -7.28
N ASP A 4 1.01 -3.47 -8.29
CA ASP A 4 1.17 -2.09 -8.75
C ASP A 4 -0.14 -1.51 -9.28
N LYS A 5 -0.94 -2.33 -9.97
CA LYS A 5 -2.24 -1.88 -10.46
C LYS A 5 -3.20 -1.64 -9.29
N PHE A 6 -3.23 -2.53 -8.32
CA PHE A 6 -4.10 -2.36 -7.15
C PHE A 6 -3.78 -1.06 -6.42
N LEU A 7 -2.50 -0.78 -6.21
CA LEU A 7 -2.09 0.43 -5.50
C LEU A 7 -2.56 1.68 -6.23
N LYS A 8 -2.56 1.66 -7.57
CA LYS A 8 -3.04 2.79 -8.34
C LYS A 8 -4.55 2.91 -8.33
N VAL A 9 -5.28 1.83 -8.62
CA VAL A 9 -6.74 1.91 -8.71
C VAL A 9 -7.37 2.18 -7.35
N SER A 10 -6.77 1.70 -6.27
CA SER A 10 -7.23 2.00 -4.92
C SER A 10 -6.85 3.41 -4.46
N ARG A 11 -6.01 4.09 -5.23
CA ARG A 11 -5.51 5.43 -4.95
C ARG A 11 -4.64 5.50 -3.69
N ILE A 12 -4.16 4.36 -3.22
CA ILE A 12 -3.18 4.34 -2.13
C ILE A 12 -1.91 5.03 -2.61
N ILE A 13 -1.48 4.73 -3.84
CA ILE A 13 -0.38 5.42 -4.50
C ILE A 13 -0.92 5.91 -5.84
N LYS A 14 -0.93 7.23 -6.04
CA LYS A 14 -1.60 7.82 -7.20
C LYS A 14 -0.93 7.51 -8.53
N ARG A 15 0.37 7.26 -8.53
CA ARG A 15 1.12 6.99 -9.76
C ARG A 15 1.59 5.56 -9.79
N ARG A 16 1.23 4.83 -10.84
CA ARG A 16 1.61 3.43 -10.98
C ARG A 16 3.13 3.26 -11.05
N THR A 17 3.84 4.23 -11.67
CA THR A 17 5.31 4.17 -11.73
C THR A 17 5.94 4.23 -10.35
N ILE A 18 5.37 5.04 -9.46
CA ILE A 18 5.83 5.13 -8.07
C ILE A 18 5.52 3.82 -7.34
N ALA A 19 4.31 3.28 -7.53
CA ALA A 19 3.91 2.02 -6.92
C ALA A 19 4.86 0.89 -7.34
N LYS A 20 5.18 0.82 -8.62
CA LYS A 20 6.10 -0.17 -9.13
C LYS A 20 7.48 -0.02 -8.51
N LYS A 21 7.98 1.21 -8.43
CA LYS A 21 9.29 1.48 -7.89
C LYS A 21 9.39 1.05 -6.42
N ILE A 22 8.41 1.42 -5.62
CA ILE A 22 8.39 1.10 -4.19
C ILE A 22 8.32 -0.42 -3.99
N ALA A 23 7.45 -1.08 -4.74
CA ALA A 23 7.30 -2.53 -4.64
C ALA A 23 8.60 -3.24 -5.03
N ASP A 24 9.23 -2.82 -6.13
CA ASP A 24 10.43 -3.47 -6.62
C ASP A 24 11.65 -3.19 -5.73
N GLN A 25 11.56 -2.19 -4.86
CA GLN A 25 12.58 -1.93 -3.84
C GLN A 25 12.39 -2.78 -2.59
N GLY A 26 11.39 -3.65 -2.57
CA GLY A 26 11.13 -4.50 -1.41
C GLY A 26 10.43 -3.79 -0.27
N ARG A 27 9.79 -2.66 -0.53
CA ARG A 27 9.17 -1.84 0.50
C ARG A 27 7.68 -2.16 0.71
N ILE A 28 7.17 -3.16 0.01
CA ILE A 28 5.80 -3.59 0.18
C ILE A 28 5.78 -5.08 0.50
N LEU A 29 5.09 -5.42 1.59
CA LEU A 29 4.90 -6.80 2.01
C LEU A 29 3.46 -7.20 1.73
N VAL A 30 3.26 -8.41 1.24
CA VAL A 30 1.93 -9.00 1.10
C VAL A 30 1.86 -10.16 2.08
N ASN A 31 0.97 -10.06 3.05
CA ASN A 31 0.84 -11.05 4.12
C ASN A 31 2.16 -11.32 4.82
N GLY A 32 2.93 -10.25 5.04
CA GLY A 32 4.20 -10.32 5.75
C GLY A 32 5.39 -10.74 4.92
N LYS A 33 5.22 -10.94 3.61
CA LYS A 33 6.30 -11.37 2.73
C LYS A 33 6.60 -10.30 1.69
N PRO A 34 7.88 -10.01 1.41
CA PRO A 34 8.21 -9.04 0.38
C PRO A 34 7.59 -9.42 -0.96
N ALA A 35 7.03 -8.43 -1.63
CA ALA A 35 6.37 -8.62 -2.90
C ALA A 35 6.94 -7.67 -3.93
N LYS A 36 6.75 -8.00 -5.20
CA LYS A 36 7.16 -7.15 -6.31
C LYS A 36 5.95 -6.54 -6.97
N SER A 37 6.19 -5.56 -7.85
CA SER A 37 5.11 -4.89 -8.56
C SER A 37 4.22 -5.85 -9.35
N SER A 38 4.79 -6.94 -9.84
CA SER A 38 4.06 -7.94 -10.62
C SER A 38 3.36 -8.99 -9.77
N SER A 39 3.57 -8.99 -8.46
CA SER A 39 2.92 -9.95 -7.57
C SER A 39 1.40 -9.77 -7.63
N SER A 40 0.66 -10.89 -7.55
CA SER A 40 -0.79 -10.85 -7.56
C SER A 40 -1.34 -10.64 -6.16
N VAL A 41 -2.42 -9.87 -6.06
CA VAL A 41 -3.11 -9.63 -4.80
C VAL A 41 -4.58 -9.96 -4.96
N LYS A 42 -5.24 -10.24 -3.84
CA LYS A 42 -6.66 -10.60 -3.83
C LYS A 42 -7.31 -10.07 -2.55
N ALA A 43 -8.62 -10.12 -2.51
CA ALA A 43 -9.36 -9.74 -1.31
C ALA A 43 -8.93 -10.61 -0.13
N GLY A 44 -8.76 -10.00 1.02
CA GLY A 44 -8.28 -10.65 2.22
C GLY A 44 -6.78 -10.52 2.46
N ASP A 45 -6.03 -10.11 1.45
CA ASP A 45 -4.58 -9.91 1.63
C ASP A 45 -4.30 -8.65 2.43
N GLU A 46 -3.27 -8.70 3.25
CA GLU A 46 -2.77 -7.53 3.98
C GLU A 46 -1.53 -6.99 3.30
N LEU A 47 -1.52 -5.69 3.09
CA LEU A 47 -0.37 -5.00 2.52
C LEU A 47 0.29 -4.16 3.59
N THR A 48 1.61 -4.29 3.72
CA THR A 48 2.42 -3.40 4.54
C THR A 48 3.23 -2.55 3.59
N ILE A 49 2.99 -1.24 3.61
CA ILE A 49 3.60 -0.31 2.66
C ILE A 49 4.48 0.66 3.43
N GLN A 50 5.76 0.71 3.06
CA GLN A 50 6.71 1.60 3.71
C GLN A 50 6.90 2.85 2.88
N PHE A 51 6.29 3.94 3.34
CA PHE A 51 6.40 5.25 2.71
C PHE A 51 7.44 6.06 3.47
N GLY A 52 8.68 6.06 3.04
CA GLY A 52 9.68 6.85 3.71
C GLY A 52 9.67 6.62 5.23
N ASN A 53 9.16 7.60 5.99
CA ASN A 53 9.12 7.49 7.45
C ASN A 53 7.76 7.01 8.00
N LYS A 54 6.88 6.55 7.12
CA LYS A 54 5.57 6.03 7.54
C LYS A 54 5.39 4.61 7.02
N THR A 55 4.88 3.73 7.87
CA THR A 55 4.48 2.38 7.46
C THR A 55 2.97 2.28 7.62
N GLU A 56 2.30 1.90 6.55
CA GLU A 56 0.85 1.77 6.55
C GLU A 56 0.50 0.31 6.30
N ILE A 57 -0.41 -0.23 7.10
CA ILE A 57 -0.90 -1.60 6.93
C ILE A 57 -2.35 -1.51 6.52
N VAL A 58 -2.68 -2.07 5.37
CA VAL A 58 -4.05 -2.07 4.85
C VAL A 58 -4.48 -3.49 4.53
N ARG A 59 -5.79 -3.75 4.66
CA ARG A 59 -6.37 -5.00 4.23
C ARG A 59 -7.14 -4.76 2.95
N ILE A 60 -6.95 -5.64 1.97
CA ILE A 60 -7.71 -5.57 0.73
C ILE A 60 -9.09 -6.14 0.99
N ASP A 61 -10.11 -5.31 0.85
CA ASP A 61 -11.49 -5.74 1.06
C ASP A 61 -12.14 -6.22 -0.23
N GLN A 62 -11.88 -5.52 -1.34
CA GLN A 62 -12.45 -5.86 -2.64
C GLN A 62 -11.46 -5.53 -3.74
N ILE A 63 -11.47 -6.34 -4.80
CA ILE A 63 -10.72 -6.04 -6.01
C ILE A 63 -11.71 -5.46 -7.01
N ILE A 64 -11.60 -4.17 -7.26
CA ILE A 64 -12.50 -3.45 -8.17
C ILE A 64 -11.62 -2.77 -9.22
N GLU A 65 -11.92 -2.99 -10.49
CA GLU A 65 -11.19 -2.34 -11.56
C GLU A 65 -11.91 -1.04 -11.93
N THR A 66 -11.76 -0.05 -11.09
CA THR A 66 -12.43 1.22 -11.25
C THR A 66 -11.44 2.35 -10.98
N THR A 67 -11.74 3.52 -11.57
CA THR A 67 -11.02 4.74 -11.23
C THR A 67 -11.94 5.72 -10.49
N LYS A 68 -13.17 5.33 -10.19
CA LYS A 68 -14.10 6.21 -9.49
C LYS A 68 -13.69 6.33 -8.02
N LYS A 69 -13.49 7.55 -7.58
CA LYS A 69 -13.05 7.81 -6.22
C LYS A 69 -14.02 7.25 -5.19
N SER A 70 -15.31 7.32 -5.47
CA SER A 70 -16.34 6.84 -4.54
C SER A 70 -16.25 5.34 -4.30
N GLU A 71 -15.65 4.58 -5.21
CA GLU A 71 -15.52 3.14 -5.08
C GLU A 71 -14.18 2.73 -4.51
N THR A 72 -13.17 3.59 -4.56
CA THR A 72 -11.85 3.23 -4.06
C THR A 72 -11.83 3.07 -2.54
N ASP A 73 -12.68 3.79 -1.83
CA ASP A 73 -12.76 3.69 -0.37
C ASP A 73 -13.24 2.31 0.08
N GLN A 74 -13.89 1.57 -0.81
CA GLN A 74 -14.40 0.23 -0.50
C GLN A 74 -13.39 -0.87 -0.82
N MET A 75 -12.27 -0.53 -1.42
CA MET A 75 -11.29 -1.52 -1.85
C MET A 75 -10.38 -1.96 -0.70
N TYR A 76 -10.21 -1.13 0.30
CA TYR A 76 -9.29 -1.45 1.38
C TYR A 76 -9.70 -0.77 2.68
N THR A 77 -9.18 -1.32 3.79
CA THR A 77 -9.33 -0.75 5.12
C THR A 77 -7.94 -0.55 5.68
N ILE A 78 -7.67 0.64 6.22
CA ILE A 78 -6.41 0.90 6.90
C ILE A 78 -6.48 0.23 8.27
N ILE A 79 -5.60 -0.73 8.51
CA ILE A 79 -5.56 -1.46 9.77
C ILE A 79 -4.69 -0.72 10.78
N ASP A 80 -3.56 -0.19 10.33
CA ASP A 80 -2.61 0.47 11.21
C ASP A 80 -1.73 1.42 10.41
N GLU A 81 -1.25 2.46 11.10
CA GLU A 81 -0.27 3.39 10.54
C GLU A 81 0.78 3.64 11.60
N LYS A 82 2.03 3.45 11.26
CA LYS A 82 3.14 3.68 12.16
C LYS A 82 4.10 4.69 11.55
N PHE A 83 4.50 5.65 12.37
CA PHE A 83 5.47 6.66 11.95
C PHE A 83 6.80 6.35 12.60
N ALA A 84 7.80 6.41 11.79
CA ALA A 84 9.13 6.21 12.34
C ALA A 84 9.57 7.42 13.08
N GLU A 85 9.28 7.76 13.89
CA GLU A 85 9.51 8.69 14.55
C GLU A 85 10.01 8.94 15.40
N ASP A 86 9.76 8.19 15.54
CA ASP A 86 10.18 8.39 16.11
C ASP A 86 11.33 8.89 15.86
N PHE A 87 11.71 8.75 15.06
CA PHE A 87 12.82 9.36 14.94
C PHE A 87 12.77 10.72 14.55
N SER A 88 12.39 10.84 14.91
CA SER A 88 12.36 11.82 14.77
C SER A 88 12.25 12.70 15.34
N ASN A 89 12.26 12.84 15.58
CA ASN A 89 12.21 13.65 15.97
C ASN A 89 12.39 14.06 16.73
N PRO A 90 12.97 14.10 16.88
CA PRO A 90 13.03 14.65 17.69
C PRO A 90 12.75 15.85 17.79
N PHE A 91 12.53 16.03 17.58
CA PHE A 91 12.28 17.00 17.59
C PHE A 91 11.44 17.45 17.77
N ASP A 92 11.36 16.84 17.63
CA ASP A 92 10.73 17.00 17.72
C ASP A 92 10.34 17.05 18.28
N ASP A 93 10.68 16.73 18.49
CA ASP A 93 10.53 16.65 19.10
C ASP A 93 10.41 16.84 19.58
#